data_8172fb928aa6ac9f26adac651695d963
#
_entry.id   8172fb928aa6ac9f26adac651695d963
#
_cell.length_a   1.000
_cell.length_b   1.000
_cell.length_c   1.000
_cell.angle_alpha   90.00
_cell.angle_beta   90.00
_cell.angle_gamma   90.00
#
_symmetry.space_group_name_H-M   'P 1'
#
loop_
_entity.id
_entity.type
_entity.pdbx_description
1 polymer ?
#
loop_
_entity_poly.entity_id
_entity_poly.type
_entity_poly.pdbx_seq_one_letter_code
_entity_poly.pdbx_strand_id
1 'polypeptide(L)'
;SAYLKWKGALTWDVPEPEIIQEKVSTLTISDADSDELFDEEKKPLSMAEYEELKSLALKSARDFLTMYEAVPDKDKSVLPVRQTFYGEIPRSAYEMYEHTKNVNAYYFGEIGVQADNNGTIEECRKRGFELLEHQPEFLENKVYLGSYDEEWSLREVAICGSGGLF
;
A
#
# COMPACT_ATOMS: atom_id res chain seq x y z
N SER A 1 -1.32 2.97 -20.44
CA SER A 1 -1.96 3.58 -19.27
C SER A 1 -0.97 4.41 -18.45
N ALA A 2 -1.48 5.29 -17.56
CA ALA A 2 -0.63 6.10 -16.68
C ALA A 2 0.22 5.22 -15.76
N TYR A 3 -0.34 4.12 -15.24
CA TYR A 3 0.38 3.14 -14.43
C TYR A 3 1.60 2.55 -15.15
N LEU A 4 1.45 2.09 -16.39
CA LEU A 4 2.56 1.51 -17.14
C LEU A 4 3.68 2.52 -17.39
N LYS A 5 3.34 3.78 -17.65
CA LYS A 5 4.33 4.86 -17.77
C LYS A 5 5.05 5.10 -16.45
N TRP A 6 4.31 5.16 -15.34
CA TRP A 6 4.88 5.34 -14.01
C TRP A 6 5.80 4.16 -13.63
N LYS A 7 5.39 2.94 -13.90
CA LYS A 7 6.19 1.72 -13.71
C LYS A 7 7.47 1.71 -14.57
N GLY A 8 7.50 2.50 -15.64
CA GLY A 8 8.61 2.52 -16.60
C GLY A 8 8.49 1.47 -17.72
N ALA A 9 7.33 0.84 -17.84
CA ALA A 9 7.05 -0.08 -18.92
C ALA A 9 6.62 0.70 -20.17
N LEU A 10 7.43 0.64 -21.23
CA LEU A 10 7.09 1.19 -22.53
C LEU A 10 6.26 0.15 -23.29
N THR A 11 4.95 0.26 -23.23
CA THR A 11 4.06 -0.56 -24.07
C THR A 11 3.32 0.34 -25.04
N TRP A 12 3.40 -0.02 -26.32
CA TRP A 12 2.62 0.62 -27.39
C TRP A 12 1.19 0.06 -27.42
N ASP A 13 1.03 -1.20 -26.98
CA ASP A 13 -0.24 -1.85 -26.83
C ASP A 13 -0.57 -2.02 -25.34
N VAL A 14 -1.66 -1.41 -24.90
CA VAL A 14 -2.22 -1.68 -23.57
C VAL A 14 -3.02 -2.97 -23.71
N PRO A 15 -2.66 -4.06 -23.03
CA PRO A 15 -3.44 -5.28 -23.09
C PRO A 15 -4.88 -5.01 -22.63
N GLU A 16 -5.82 -5.63 -23.29
CA GLU A 16 -7.21 -5.60 -22.85
C GLU A 16 -7.32 -6.35 -21.51
N PRO A 17 -7.88 -5.73 -20.46
CA PRO A 17 -7.96 -6.39 -19.17
C PRO A 17 -8.93 -7.58 -19.24
N GLU A 18 -8.55 -8.71 -18.68
CA GLU A 18 -9.39 -9.87 -18.48
C GLU A 18 -9.78 -9.96 -17.00
N ILE A 19 -11.07 -10.10 -16.73
CA ILE A 19 -11.57 -10.33 -15.37
C ILE A 19 -11.39 -11.80 -15.05
N ILE A 20 -10.46 -12.11 -14.16
CA ILE A 20 -10.13 -13.49 -13.76
C ILE A 20 -10.84 -13.95 -12.48
N GLN A 21 -11.33 -13.01 -11.68
CA GLN A 21 -12.09 -13.30 -10.47
C GLN A 21 -12.92 -12.08 -10.07
N GLU A 22 -14.11 -12.33 -9.54
CA GLU A 22 -14.99 -11.33 -8.94
C GLU A 22 -15.39 -11.79 -7.53
N LYS A 23 -15.39 -10.85 -6.57
CA LYS A 23 -15.92 -11.04 -5.22
C LYS A 23 -16.91 -9.93 -4.90
N VAL A 24 -17.89 -10.25 -4.07
CA VAL A 24 -18.88 -9.27 -3.59
C VAL A 24 -18.52 -8.91 -2.16
N SER A 25 -18.05 -7.67 -2.00
CA SER A 25 -17.80 -7.10 -0.67
C SER A 25 -19.11 -6.83 0.08
N THR A 26 -19.10 -7.07 1.38
CA THR A 26 -20.18 -6.66 2.29
C THR A 26 -19.96 -5.26 2.86
N LEU A 27 -18.75 -4.69 2.65
CA LEU A 27 -18.41 -3.35 3.07
C LEU A 27 -19.06 -2.30 2.18
N THR A 28 -19.30 -1.11 2.72
CA THR A 28 -19.69 0.02 1.89
C THR A 28 -18.46 0.51 1.10
N ILE A 29 -18.66 1.03 -0.12
CA ILE A 29 -17.57 1.52 -0.98
C ILE A 29 -16.69 2.56 -0.27
N SER A 30 -17.29 3.37 0.61
CA SER A 30 -16.57 4.38 1.38
C SER A 30 -15.66 3.81 2.47
N ASP A 31 -15.88 2.57 2.86
CA ASP A 31 -15.20 1.89 3.95
C ASP A 31 -14.46 0.63 3.47
N ALA A 32 -14.52 0.32 2.16
CA ALA A 32 -13.82 -0.79 1.54
C ALA A 32 -12.32 -0.49 1.45
N ASP A 33 -11.62 -0.68 2.55
CA ASP A 33 -10.18 -0.47 2.66
C ASP A 33 -9.43 -1.77 2.40
N SER A 34 -9.89 -2.84 3.00
CA SER A 34 -9.47 -4.20 2.67
C SER A 34 -10.64 -5.13 2.88
N ASP A 35 -10.79 -6.05 1.97
CA ASP A 35 -11.82 -7.08 1.97
C ASP A 35 -11.15 -8.44 1.85
N GLU A 36 -11.90 -9.48 1.54
CA GLU A 36 -11.31 -10.79 1.30
C GLU A 36 -10.25 -10.76 0.20
N LEU A 37 -9.08 -11.34 0.45
CA LEU A 37 -8.03 -11.46 -0.55
C LEU A 37 -8.49 -12.30 -1.76
N PHE A 38 -8.14 -11.88 -2.95
CA PHE A 38 -8.28 -12.70 -4.15
C PHE A 38 -7.35 -13.91 -4.11
N ASP A 39 -7.68 -14.96 -4.85
CA ASP A 39 -6.89 -16.20 -4.86
C ASP A 39 -5.45 -15.97 -5.33
N GLU A 40 -5.24 -15.04 -6.26
CA GLU A 40 -3.90 -14.65 -6.71
C GLU A 40 -3.08 -13.96 -5.61
N GLU A 41 -3.73 -13.23 -4.70
CA GLU A 41 -3.08 -12.54 -3.59
C GLU A 41 -2.64 -13.48 -2.47
N LYS A 42 -3.17 -14.70 -2.44
CA LYS A 42 -2.83 -15.76 -1.47
C LYS A 42 -1.68 -16.67 -1.93
N LYS A 43 -1.26 -16.58 -3.20
CA LYS A 43 -0.21 -17.45 -3.75
C LYS A 43 1.17 -17.05 -3.21
N PRO A 44 2.06 -18.02 -2.97
CA PRO A 44 3.47 -17.77 -2.70
C PRO A 44 4.10 -16.84 -3.74
N LEU A 45 5.09 -16.07 -3.31
CA LEU A 45 5.85 -15.18 -4.18
C LEU A 45 7.15 -15.84 -4.62
N SER A 46 7.49 -15.71 -5.89
CA SER A 46 8.87 -15.87 -6.29
C SER A 46 9.70 -14.67 -5.80
N MET A 47 11.02 -14.87 -5.65
CA MET A 47 11.92 -13.76 -5.31
C MET A 47 11.83 -12.62 -6.34
N ALA A 48 11.65 -12.93 -7.62
CA ALA A 48 11.54 -11.92 -8.68
C ALA A 48 10.26 -11.06 -8.52
N GLU A 49 9.12 -11.67 -8.22
CA GLU A 49 7.87 -10.95 -7.94
C GLU A 49 7.99 -10.09 -6.68
N TYR A 50 8.59 -10.64 -5.62
CA TYR A 50 8.83 -9.90 -4.38
C TYR A 50 9.69 -8.64 -4.63
N GLU A 51 10.82 -8.78 -5.32
CA GLU A 51 11.70 -7.65 -5.62
C GLU A 51 11.01 -6.61 -6.52
N GLU A 52 10.16 -7.04 -7.44
CA GLU A 52 9.35 -6.12 -8.24
C GLU A 52 8.37 -5.33 -7.35
N LEU A 53 7.60 -5.98 -6.50
CA LEU A 53 6.65 -5.35 -5.57
C LEU A 53 7.36 -4.38 -4.62
N LYS A 54 8.47 -4.82 -4.00
CA LYS A 54 9.30 -3.99 -3.12
C LYS A 54 9.81 -2.74 -3.86
N SER A 55 10.32 -2.93 -5.08
CA SER A 55 10.80 -1.81 -5.91
C SER A 55 9.70 -0.81 -6.22
N LEU A 56 8.49 -1.27 -6.54
CA LEU A 56 7.33 -0.40 -6.80
C LEU A 56 6.88 0.33 -5.54
N ALA A 57 6.83 -0.34 -4.39
CA ALA A 57 6.48 0.28 -3.11
C ALA A 57 7.49 1.38 -2.71
N LEU A 58 8.79 1.12 -2.87
CA LEU A 58 9.82 2.12 -2.59
C LEU A 58 9.81 3.28 -3.60
N LYS A 59 9.55 3.00 -4.88
CA LYS A 59 9.37 4.03 -5.89
C LYS A 59 8.18 4.93 -5.56
N SER A 60 7.04 4.34 -5.19
CA SER A 60 5.84 5.08 -4.78
C SER A 60 6.13 6.00 -3.60
N ALA A 61 6.83 5.50 -2.57
CA ALA A 61 7.20 6.29 -1.41
C ALA A 61 8.07 7.51 -1.77
N ARG A 62 9.06 7.33 -2.65
CA ARG A 62 9.90 8.44 -3.14
C ARG A 62 9.12 9.46 -3.95
N ASP A 63 8.29 8.99 -4.86
CA ASP A 63 7.48 9.86 -5.70
C ASP A 63 6.49 10.67 -4.86
N PHE A 64 5.86 10.03 -3.86
CA PHE A 64 4.94 10.69 -2.94
C PHE A 64 5.66 11.73 -2.06
N LEU A 65 6.83 11.42 -1.53
CA LEU A 65 7.65 12.40 -0.80
C LEU A 65 7.99 13.60 -1.69
N THR A 66 8.43 13.36 -2.93
CA THR A 66 8.74 14.43 -3.89
C THR A 66 7.53 15.31 -4.18
N MET A 67 6.35 14.70 -4.36
CA MET A 67 5.10 15.44 -4.55
C MET A 67 4.76 16.28 -3.31
N TYR A 68 4.88 15.71 -2.12
CA TYR A 68 4.64 16.39 -0.86
C TYR A 68 5.59 17.59 -0.67
N GLU A 69 6.89 17.42 -0.95
CA GLU A 69 7.88 18.49 -0.83
C GLU A 69 7.59 19.66 -1.78
N ALA A 70 7.05 19.37 -2.96
CA ALA A 70 6.69 20.36 -3.97
C ALA A 70 5.44 21.19 -3.62
N VAL A 71 4.63 20.80 -2.63
CA VAL A 71 3.45 21.56 -2.21
C VAL A 71 3.86 22.82 -1.47
N PRO A 72 3.49 24.04 -1.96
CA PRO A 72 3.93 25.29 -1.33
C PRO A 72 3.35 25.54 0.06
N ASP A 73 2.06 25.21 0.25
CA ASP A 73 1.34 25.36 1.51
C ASP A 73 0.75 24.02 1.92
N LYS A 74 1.46 23.35 2.81
CA LYS A 74 1.17 21.97 3.22
C LYS A 74 -0.01 21.86 4.17
N ASP A 75 -0.35 22.94 4.87
CA ASP A 75 -1.42 22.97 5.87
C ASP A 75 -2.76 23.39 5.29
N LYS A 76 -2.75 23.91 4.04
CA LYS A 76 -3.97 24.33 3.37
C LYS A 76 -4.91 23.13 3.14
N SER A 77 -6.09 23.21 3.76
CA SER A 77 -7.16 22.24 3.53
C SER A 77 -7.74 22.40 2.12
N VAL A 78 -7.80 21.34 1.36
CA VAL A 78 -8.30 21.33 -0.03
C VAL A 78 -9.58 20.51 -0.19
N LEU A 79 -9.98 19.79 0.83
CA LEU A 79 -11.14 18.89 0.84
C LEU A 79 -12.13 19.27 1.94
N PRO A 80 -13.44 18.97 1.76
CA PRO A 80 -14.42 19.10 2.85
C PRO A 80 -14.13 18.10 3.97
N VAL A 81 -14.65 18.40 5.16
CA VAL A 81 -14.60 17.43 6.29
C VAL A 81 -15.40 16.20 5.92
N ARG A 82 -14.78 15.01 6.09
CA ARG A 82 -15.44 13.72 5.98
C ARG A 82 -14.95 12.80 7.09
N GLN A 83 -15.88 12.15 7.74
CA GLN A 83 -15.65 11.19 8.80
C GLN A 83 -15.79 9.76 8.26
N THR A 84 -14.90 8.87 8.69
CA THR A 84 -14.98 7.43 8.44
C THR A 84 -15.00 6.67 9.75
N PHE A 85 -15.10 5.33 9.71
CA PHE A 85 -15.06 4.50 10.92
C PHE A 85 -13.71 4.59 11.66
N TYR A 86 -12.62 4.90 10.95
CA TYR A 86 -11.27 5.06 11.52
C TYR A 86 -10.88 6.51 11.86
N GLY A 87 -11.75 7.48 11.63
CA GLY A 87 -11.53 8.88 11.97
C GLY A 87 -11.77 9.87 10.84
N GLU A 88 -11.28 11.09 11.01
CA GLU A 88 -11.34 12.12 9.96
C GLU A 88 -10.38 11.80 8.84
N ILE A 89 -10.84 12.00 7.60
CA ILE A 89 -9.99 11.86 6.41
C ILE A 89 -9.02 13.03 6.33
N PRO A 90 -7.75 12.77 5.99
CA PRO A 90 -6.76 13.81 5.70
C PRO A 90 -7.26 14.80 4.65
N ARG A 91 -7.07 16.10 4.90
CA ARG A 91 -7.58 17.20 4.05
C ARG A 91 -6.51 18.15 3.55
N SER A 92 -5.35 18.12 4.15
CA SER A 92 -4.19 18.92 3.74
C SER A 92 -3.07 18.00 3.24
N ALA A 93 -2.10 18.54 2.54
CA ALA A 93 -0.95 17.76 2.09
C ALA A 93 -0.16 17.20 3.28
N TYR A 94 -0.04 17.96 4.38
CA TYR A 94 0.60 17.50 5.59
C TYR A 94 -0.13 16.30 6.22
N GLU A 95 -1.44 16.40 6.40
CA GLU A 95 -2.26 15.31 6.95
C GLU A 95 -2.21 14.06 6.08
N MET A 96 -2.28 14.21 4.75
CA MET A 96 -2.17 13.11 3.79
C MET A 96 -0.81 12.42 3.88
N TYR A 97 0.27 13.20 3.95
CA TYR A 97 1.62 12.65 4.07
C TYR A 97 1.81 11.89 5.38
N GLU A 98 1.44 12.50 6.51
CA GLU A 98 1.56 11.86 7.83
C GLU A 98 0.69 10.60 7.93
N HIS A 99 -0.55 10.63 7.42
CA HIS A 99 -1.42 9.47 7.37
C HIS A 99 -0.77 8.33 6.56
N THR A 100 -0.38 8.61 5.31
CA THR A 100 0.22 7.61 4.41
C THR A 100 1.56 7.06 4.94
N LYS A 101 2.35 7.89 5.61
CA LYS A 101 3.58 7.44 6.28
C LYS A 101 3.27 6.54 7.48
N ASN A 102 2.30 6.95 8.30
CA ASN A 102 2.04 6.30 9.59
C ASN A 102 1.31 4.97 9.48
N VAL A 103 0.60 4.70 8.38
CA VAL A 103 0.03 3.37 8.13
C VAL A 103 1.09 2.28 7.86
N ASN A 104 2.37 2.66 7.70
CA ASN A 104 3.45 1.69 7.48
C ASN A 104 3.55 0.64 8.60
N ALA A 105 3.63 1.10 9.86
CA ALA A 105 3.71 0.18 11.00
C ALA A 105 2.44 -0.66 11.14
N TYR A 106 1.27 -0.12 10.79
CA TYR A 106 0.02 -0.84 10.78
C TYR A 106 0.05 -1.99 9.76
N TYR A 107 0.29 -1.71 8.48
CA TYR A 107 0.27 -2.74 7.44
C TYR A 107 1.31 -3.84 7.67
N PHE A 108 2.54 -3.49 8.03
CA PHE A 108 3.53 -4.50 8.38
C PHE A 108 3.16 -5.27 9.65
N GLY A 109 2.51 -4.62 10.62
CA GLY A 109 2.00 -5.24 11.84
C GLY A 109 0.97 -6.33 11.56
N GLU A 110 0.07 -6.12 10.58
CA GLU A 110 -0.96 -7.08 10.21
C GLU A 110 -0.40 -8.43 9.68
N ILE A 111 0.83 -8.43 9.18
CA ILE A 111 1.56 -9.64 8.79
C ILE A 111 2.68 -10.04 9.78
N GLY A 112 2.60 -9.52 11.01
CA GLY A 112 3.49 -9.91 12.12
C GLY A 112 4.88 -9.26 12.09
N VAL A 113 5.09 -8.20 11.30
CA VAL A 113 6.36 -7.46 11.22
C VAL A 113 6.29 -6.20 12.07
N GLN A 114 7.14 -6.09 13.09
CA GLN A 114 7.19 -4.94 14.00
C GLN A 114 7.96 -3.77 13.38
N ALA A 115 7.35 -3.11 12.40
CA ALA A 115 7.92 -1.91 11.77
C ALA A 115 7.60 -0.64 12.59
N ASP A 116 8.34 0.44 12.32
CA ASP A 116 8.11 1.77 12.90
C ASP A 116 7.79 2.82 11.82
N ASN A 117 7.41 4.02 12.27
CA ASN A 117 7.07 5.15 11.41
C ASN A 117 8.07 6.32 11.53
N ASN A 118 9.31 6.06 11.98
CA ASN A 118 10.32 7.10 12.19
C ASN A 118 11.00 7.50 10.86
N GLY A 119 11.18 8.79 10.63
CA GLY A 119 11.82 9.32 9.43
C GLY A 119 10.85 9.58 8.27
N THR A 120 11.35 9.53 7.06
CA THR A 120 10.59 9.71 5.84
C THR A 120 9.77 8.46 5.50
N ILE A 121 8.76 8.61 4.64
CA ILE A 121 7.96 7.47 4.16
C ILE A 121 8.83 6.40 3.48
N GLU A 122 9.87 6.80 2.72
CA GLU A 122 10.78 5.85 2.07
C GLU A 122 11.60 5.06 3.11
N GLU A 123 12.13 5.74 4.13
CA GLU A 123 12.88 5.10 5.21
C GLU A 123 12.01 4.11 5.99
N CYS A 124 10.77 4.48 6.28
CA CYS A 124 9.80 3.59 6.95
C CYS A 124 9.53 2.33 6.13
N ARG A 125 9.24 2.47 4.83
CA ARG A 125 9.00 1.34 3.92
C ARG A 125 10.22 0.44 3.82
N LYS A 126 11.40 1.03 3.64
CA LYS A 126 12.65 0.28 3.52
C LYS A 126 12.92 -0.59 4.76
N ARG A 127 12.80 -0.01 5.96
CA ARG A 127 12.96 -0.79 7.19
C ARG A 127 11.90 -1.88 7.37
N GLY A 128 10.65 -1.61 6.98
CA GLY A 128 9.60 -2.63 7.01
C GLY A 128 9.96 -3.84 6.16
N PHE A 129 10.44 -3.63 4.95
CA PHE A 129 10.92 -4.72 4.08
C PHE A 129 12.17 -5.42 4.62
N GLU A 130 13.14 -4.67 5.17
CA GLU A 130 14.33 -5.25 5.80
C GLU A 130 13.96 -6.16 6.98
N LEU A 131 13.01 -5.77 7.82
CA LEU A 131 12.52 -6.59 8.92
C LEU A 131 11.75 -7.83 8.43
N LEU A 132 10.95 -7.68 7.37
CA LEU A 132 10.24 -8.79 6.74
C LEU A 132 11.21 -9.85 6.19
N GLU A 133 12.28 -9.44 5.52
CA GLU A 133 13.30 -10.31 4.94
C GLU A 133 14.07 -11.15 5.98
N HIS A 134 14.03 -10.76 7.25
CA HIS A 134 14.57 -11.55 8.35
C HIS A 134 13.61 -12.63 8.86
N GLN A 135 12.35 -12.61 8.41
CA GLN A 135 11.41 -13.67 8.78
C GLN A 135 11.63 -14.91 7.93
N PRO A 136 11.66 -16.11 8.55
CA PRO A 136 11.75 -17.35 7.78
C PRO A 136 10.51 -17.50 6.89
N GLU A 137 10.71 -18.02 5.70
CA GLU A 137 9.63 -18.38 4.77
C GLU A 137 8.71 -17.20 4.38
N PHE A 138 9.20 -15.94 4.43
CA PHE A 138 8.35 -14.78 4.10
C PHE A 138 7.77 -14.85 2.67
N LEU A 139 8.41 -15.53 1.75
CA LEU A 139 7.93 -15.74 0.38
C LEU A 139 6.75 -16.73 0.28
N GLU A 140 6.47 -17.49 1.32
CA GLU A 140 5.27 -18.35 1.37
C GLU A 140 3.97 -17.53 1.33
N ASN A 141 4.07 -16.22 1.55
CA ASN A 141 2.94 -15.30 1.45
C ASN A 141 1.74 -15.78 2.30
N LYS A 142 2.02 -16.15 3.54
CA LYS A 142 1.01 -16.64 4.48
C LYS A 142 -0.13 -15.62 4.63
N VAL A 143 -1.33 -16.13 4.75
CA VAL A 143 -2.49 -15.30 5.09
C VAL A 143 -2.57 -15.14 6.61
N TYR A 144 -2.70 -13.92 7.04
CA TYR A 144 -2.87 -13.52 8.44
C TYR A 144 -4.28 -12.98 8.64
N LEU A 145 -4.84 -13.18 9.82
CA LEU A 145 -6.05 -12.49 10.24
C LEU A 145 -5.64 -11.24 10.99
N GLY A 146 -5.98 -10.10 10.45
CA GLY A 146 -5.61 -8.79 10.98
C GLY A 146 -6.51 -8.29 12.11
N SER A 147 -6.29 -7.05 12.50
CA SER A 147 -6.89 -6.42 13.69
C SER A 147 -8.41 -6.24 13.59
N TYR A 148 -8.98 -6.22 12.40
CA TYR A 148 -10.41 -6.02 12.13
C TYR A 148 -11.06 -7.26 11.48
N ASP A 149 -10.51 -8.45 11.75
CA ASP A 149 -10.93 -9.72 11.14
C ASP A 149 -10.77 -9.76 9.60
N GLU A 150 -9.91 -8.92 9.05
CA GLU A 150 -9.54 -8.87 7.63
C GLU A 150 -8.43 -9.85 7.31
N GLU A 151 -8.43 -10.40 6.10
CA GLU A 151 -7.32 -11.22 5.61
C GLU A 151 -6.18 -10.33 5.07
N TRP A 152 -4.96 -10.60 5.50
CA TRP A 152 -3.75 -9.91 5.05
C TRP A 152 -2.71 -10.88 4.50
N SER A 153 -2.01 -10.46 3.46
CA SER A 153 -0.86 -11.17 2.91
C SER A 153 0.29 -10.20 2.65
N LEU A 154 1.50 -10.73 2.45
CA LEU A 154 2.64 -9.90 2.05
C LEU A 154 2.34 -9.15 0.73
N ARG A 155 1.69 -9.82 -0.22
CA ARG A 155 1.33 -9.21 -1.51
C ARG A 155 0.41 -8.02 -1.30
N GLU A 156 -0.59 -8.14 -0.43
CA GLU A 156 -1.50 -7.06 -0.04
C GLU A 156 -0.74 -5.89 0.60
N VAL A 157 0.09 -6.16 1.61
CA VAL A 157 0.90 -5.13 2.28
C VAL A 157 1.80 -4.39 1.30
N ALA A 158 2.42 -5.09 0.36
CA ALA A 158 3.27 -4.46 -0.66
C ALA A 158 2.46 -3.60 -1.64
N ILE A 159 1.24 -4.01 -2.00
CA ILE A 159 0.32 -3.26 -2.86
C ILE A 159 -0.22 -2.04 -2.11
N CYS A 160 -0.77 -2.20 -0.92
CA CYS A 160 -1.26 -1.09 -0.08
C CYS A 160 -0.14 -0.10 0.25
N GLY A 161 1.07 -0.61 0.50
CA GLY A 161 2.26 0.22 0.63
C GLY A 161 2.60 1.06 -0.62
N SER A 162 2.17 0.62 -1.81
CA SER A 162 2.30 1.36 -3.07
C SER A 162 1.06 2.18 -3.43
N GLY A 163 -0.07 1.90 -2.81
CA GLY A 163 -1.40 2.22 -3.31
C GLY A 163 -1.99 3.57 -2.96
N GLY A 164 -1.28 4.45 -2.31
CA GLY A 164 -1.79 5.81 -2.06
C GLY A 164 -1.86 6.72 -3.31
N LEU A 165 -1.56 6.21 -4.50
CA LEU A 165 -1.41 7.00 -5.74
C LEU A 165 -2.37 6.60 -6.88
N PHE A 166 -3.30 5.67 -6.65
CA PHE A 166 -4.19 5.19 -7.73
C PHE A 166 -5.66 5.35 -7.38
#